data_0d929cfd18c37ea7f44ea36b9c585954
#
_entry.id   0d929cfd18c37ea7f44ea36b9c585954
#
_cell.length_a   1.000
_cell.length_b   1.000
_cell.length_c   1.000
_cell.angle_alpha   90.00
_cell.angle_beta   90.00
_cell.angle_gamma   90.00
#
_symmetry.space_group_name_H-M   'P 1'
#
loop_
_entity.id
_entity.type
_entity.pdbx_description
1 polymer ?
#
loop_
_entity_poly.entity_id
_entity_poly.type
_entity_poly.pdbx_seq_one_letter_code
_entity_poly.pdbx_strand_id
1 'polypeptide(L)'
;MVGAGDVVTGRDADLILGTYYANELLLRLMVPPGLLAGGSEEEKKKAAAQKPPTQAQISSLVEKVAKSYDLNVVENTTTWLFERNELESNKKIILSPGANGVRGEGVPEVGEVWGVEMGLSLGSGKCKDLDHRATLHRRTNTTYILKRPSSRQTLSEIVKKFGTFIFSLRQLDDEKAAKVGVVECVRGGVLRQYEPSGELDNSPVSRLLTTIGTLAES
;
A
#
# COMPACT_ATOMS: atom_id res chain seq x y z
N MET A 1 -6.58 -2.62 20.75
CA MET A 1 -7.48 -3.52 19.99
C MET A 1 -8.87 -3.33 20.54
N VAL A 2 -9.88 -3.22 19.68
CA VAL A 2 -11.29 -3.10 20.07
C VAL A 2 -11.89 -4.51 19.99
N GLY A 3 -12.55 -4.97 21.05
CA GLY A 3 -13.23 -6.27 21.08
C GLY A 3 -14.53 -6.24 20.29
N ALA A 4 -15.00 -7.40 19.84
CA ALA A 4 -16.31 -7.51 19.20
C ALA A 4 -17.41 -7.14 20.22
N GLY A 5 -18.19 -6.11 19.91
CA GLY A 5 -19.23 -5.56 20.79
C GLY A 5 -18.80 -4.36 21.64
N ASP A 6 -17.54 -3.98 21.64
CA ASP A 6 -17.10 -2.75 22.30
C ASP A 6 -17.57 -1.52 21.51
N VAL A 7 -18.07 -0.52 22.24
CA VAL A 7 -18.44 0.77 21.65
C VAL A 7 -17.21 1.68 21.65
N VAL A 8 -16.74 2.05 20.46
CA VAL A 8 -15.65 3.02 20.31
C VAL A 8 -16.25 4.42 20.30
N THR A 9 -15.74 5.32 21.14
CA THR A 9 -16.21 6.70 21.26
C THR A 9 -15.07 7.72 21.22
N GLY A 10 -15.40 9.01 21.07
CA GLY A 10 -14.41 10.08 21.10
C GLY A 10 -13.46 10.05 19.91
N ARG A 11 -12.21 10.45 20.15
CA ARG A 11 -11.19 10.62 19.09
C ARG A 11 -10.84 9.32 18.37
N ASP A 12 -10.94 8.19 19.03
CA ASP A 12 -10.69 6.89 18.38
C ASP A 12 -11.82 6.55 17.39
N ALA A 13 -13.06 6.89 17.70
CA ALA A 13 -14.19 6.76 16.78
C ALA A 13 -14.02 7.69 15.57
N ASP A 14 -13.63 8.95 15.80
CA ASP A 14 -13.35 9.90 14.72
C ASP A 14 -12.24 9.38 13.79
N LEU A 15 -11.17 8.81 14.37
CA LEU A 15 -10.06 8.22 13.62
C LEU A 15 -10.53 7.09 12.71
N ILE A 16 -11.35 6.17 13.20
CA ILE A 16 -11.89 5.05 12.42
C ILE A 16 -12.83 5.55 11.32
N LEU A 17 -13.77 6.44 11.67
CA LEU A 17 -14.74 7.00 10.73
C LEU A 17 -14.05 7.85 9.66
N GLY A 18 -13.10 8.71 10.05
CA GLY A 18 -12.32 9.52 9.11
C GLY A 18 -11.54 8.65 8.12
N THR A 19 -10.93 7.56 8.59
CA THR A 19 -10.22 6.60 7.75
C THR A 19 -11.18 5.91 6.77
N TYR A 20 -12.35 5.49 7.24
CA TYR A 20 -13.37 4.87 6.39
C TYR A 20 -13.83 5.83 5.28
N TYR A 21 -14.25 7.06 5.62
CA TYR A 21 -14.72 8.00 4.61
C TYR A 21 -13.63 8.52 3.67
N ALA A 22 -12.40 8.66 4.16
CA ALA A 22 -11.27 8.98 3.30
C ALA A 22 -10.99 7.86 2.28
N ASN A 23 -11.08 6.59 2.71
CA ASN A 23 -10.97 5.44 1.82
C ASN A 23 -12.12 5.39 0.81
N GLU A 24 -13.37 5.59 1.24
CA GLU A 24 -14.54 5.64 0.36
C GLU A 24 -14.41 6.74 -0.71
N LEU A 25 -13.89 7.91 -0.35
CA LEU A 25 -13.59 8.96 -1.31
C LEU A 25 -12.50 8.51 -2.29
N LEU A 26 -11.39 7.95 -1.79
CA LEU A 26 -10.30 7.48 -2.64
C LEU A 26 -10.80 6.46 -3.67
N LEU A 27 -11.59 5.47 -3.25
CA LEU A 27 -12.16 4.46 -4.14
C LEU A 27 -13.00 5.10 -5.27
N ARG A 28 -13.80 6.11 -4.95
CA ARG A 28 -14.59 6.84 -5.97
C ARG A 28 -13.73 7.66 -6.92
N LEU A 29 -12.66 8.27 -6.43
CA LEU A 29 -11.70 9.02 -7.25
C LEU A 29 -10.86 8.12 -8.16
N MET A 30 -10.75 6.83 -7.82
CA MET A 30 -10.03 5.82 -8.61
C MET A 30 -10.89 5.21 -9.73
N VAL A 31 -12.18 5.49 -9.77
CA VAL A 31 -13.06 4.98 -10.86
C VAL A 31 -12.68 5.67 -12.16
N PRO A 32 -12.33 4.92 -13.23
CA PRO A 32 -12.08 5.50 -14.54
C PRO A 32 -13.29 6.29 -15.05
N PRO A 33 -13.10 7.44 -15.69
CA PRO A 33 -14.18 8.25 -16.21
C PRO A 33 -15.13 7.44 -17.12
N GLY A 34 -16.42 7.54 -16.86
CA GLY A 34 -17.44 6.85 -17.63
C GLY A 34 -17.71 5.40 -17.23
N LEU A 35 -16.86 4.75 -16.45
CA LEU A 35 -17.01 3.33 -16.09
C LEU A 35 -18.34 3.03 -15.38
N LEU A 36 -18.77 3.93 -14.49
CA LEU A 36 -20.04 3.80 -13.75
C LEU A 36 -21.10 4.80 -14.25
N ALA A 37 -20.92 5.37 -15.43
CA ALA A 37 -21.87 6.35 -15.96
C ALA A 37 -23.18 5.66 -16.35
N GLY A 38 -24.28 6.09 -15.73
CA GLY A 38 -25.64 5.74 -16.12
C GLY A 38 -26.24 6.73 -17.12
N GLY A 39 -27.46 6.45 -17.60
CA GLY A 39 -28.23 7.35 -18.47
C GLY A 39 -28.07 7.03 -19.95
N SER A 40 -28.31 8.06 -20.80
CA SER A 40 -28.23 7.93 -22.24
C SER A 40 -26.81 7.68 -22.77
N GLU A 41 -26.71 7.18 -24.00
CA GLU A 41 -25.38 6.95 -24.62
C GLU A 41 -24.59 8.26 -24.81
N GLU A 42 -25.25 9.39 -24.93
CA GLU A 42 -24.61 10.70 -25.01
C GLU A 42 -24.03 11.12 -23.64
N GLU A 43 -24.77 10.86 -22.56
CA GLU A 43 -24.27 11.10 -21.17
C GLU A 43 -23.10 10.22 -20.82
N LYS A 44 -23.15 8.94 -21.18
CA LYS A 44 -22.02 8.00 -21.01
C LYS A 44 -20.78 8.46 -21.76
N LYS A 45 -20.93 8.87 -23.04
CA LYS A 45 -19.82 9.41 -23.84
C LYS A 45 -19.25 10.68 -23.23
N LYS A 46 -20.11 11.59 -22.75
CA LYS A 46 -19.67 12.83 -22.08
C LYS A 46 -18.93 12.53 -20.78
N ALA A 47 -19.38 11.56 -19.98
CA ALA A 47 -18.70 11.12 -18.77
C ALA A 47 -17.33 10.47 -19.09
N ALA A 48 -17.25 9.61 -20.10
CA ALA A 48 -16.01 8.97 -20.53
C ALA A 48 -14.97 9.97 -21.09
N ALA A 49 -15.43 11.10 -21.62
CA ALA A 49 -14.55 12.17 -22.11
C ALA A 49 -13.96 13.04 -20.99
N GLN A 50 -14.39 12.88 -19.75
CA GLN A 50 -13.82 13.61 -18.61
C GLN A 50 -12.41 13.15 -18.33
N LYS A 51 -11.54 14.08 -17.93
CA LYS A 51 -10.19 13.73 -17.50
C LYS A 51 -10.23 13.13 -16.09
N PRO A 52 -9.52 12.02 -15.82
CA PRO A 52 -9.40 11.49 -14.49
C PRO A 52 -8.71 12.50 -13.56
N PRO A 53 -8.98 12.48 -12.26
CA PRO A 53 -8.33 13.37 -11.31
C PRO A 53 -6.83 13.11 -11.26
N THR A 54 -6.06 14.17 -11.21
CA THR A 54 -4.60 14.07 -11.02
C THR A 54 -4.27 13.60 -9.60
N GLN A 55 -3.09 13.03 -9.40
CA GLN A 55 -2.64 12.61 -8.06
C GLN A 55 -2.65 13.75 -7.04
N ALA A 56 -2.27 14.96 -7.45
CA ALA A 56 -2.33 16.14 -6.59
C ALA A 56 -3.78 16.48 -6.17
N GLN A 57 -4.75 16.33 -7.08
CA GLN A 57 -6.16 16.52 -6.75
C GLN A 57 -6.66 15.43 -5.79
N ILE A 58 -6.32 14.16 -6.04
CA ILE A 58 -6.65 13.04 -5.15
C ILE A 58 -6.10 13.30 -3.74
N SER A 59 -4.81 13.58 -3.61
CA SER A 59 -4.16 13.86 -2.32
C SER A 59 -4.83 15.04 -1.60
N SER A 60 -5.09 16.15 -2.30
CA SER A 60 -5.73 17.33 -1.72
C SER A 60 -7.16 17.04 -1.23
N LEU A 61 -7.94 16.25 -1.97
CA LEU A 61 -9.31 15.90 -1.57
C LEU A 61 -9.32 14.95 -0.37
N VAL A 62 -8.45 13.95 -0.35
CA VAL A 62 -8.29 13.03 0.79
C VAL A 62 -7.83 13.79 2.04
N GLU A 63 -6.88 14.72 1.89
CA GLU A 63 -6.40 15.55 2.99
C GLU A 63 -7.52 16.43 3.58
N LYS A 64 -8.40 17.01 2.74
CA LYS A 64 -9.57 17.78 3.20
C LYS A 64 -10.51 16.93 4.06
N VAL A 65 -10.77 15.68 3.66
CA VAL A 65 -11.59 14.75 4.47
C VAL A 65 -10.88 14.44 5.78
N ALA A 66 -9.59 14.12 5.75
CA ALA A 66 -8.83 13.88 6.98
C ALA A 66 -8.91 15.08 7.93
N LYS A 67 -8.71 16.29 7.43
CA LYS A 67 -8.79 17.54 8.22
C LYS A 67 -10.18 17.83 8.79
N SER A 68 -11.25 17.40 8.13
CA SER A 68 -12.61 17.56 8.67
C SER A 68 -12.86 16.74 9.95
N TYR A 69 -12.05 15.70 10.17
CA TYR A 69 -12.01 14.89 11.40
C TYR A 69 -10.82 15.28 12.32
N ASP A 70 -10.11 16.37 11.99
CA ASP A 70 -8.88 16.77 12.69
C ASP A 70 -7.82 15.65 12.72
N LEU A 71 -7.61 15.04 11.56
CA LEU A 71 -6.67 13.95 11.33
C LEU A 71 -5.63 14.34 10.27
N ASN A 72 -4.53 13.59 10.22
CA ASN A 72 -3.50 13.73 9.21
C ASN A 72 -3.32 12.42 8.43
N VAL A 73 -3.10 12.54 7.12
CA VAL A 73 -2.76 11.39 6.28
C VAL A 73 -1.36 10.91 6.65
N VAL A 74 -1.22 9.60 6.87
CA VAL A 74 0.08 9.00 7.21
C VAL A 74 1.02 9.10 6.01
N GLU A 75 2.23 9.54 6.27
CA GLU A 75 3.30 9.71 5.28
C GLU A 75 3.56 8.42 4.50
N ASN A 76 3.76 8.55 3.19
CA ASN A 76 4.00 7.45 2.26
C ASN A 76 2.87 6.42 2.15
N THR A 77 1.64 6.76 2.58
CA THR A 77 0.46 5.92 2.28
C THR A 77 0.34 5.75 0.78
N THR A 78 0.51 4.51 0.31
CA THR A 78 0.65 4.20 -1.12
C THR A 78 -0.36 3.15 -1.57
N THR A 79 -1.07 3.47 -2.63
CA THR A 79 -1.95 2.56 -3.36
C THR A 79 -1.21 2.05 -4.59
N TRP A 80 -1.16 0.73 -4.77
CA TRP A 80 -0.35 0.07 -5.80
C TRP A 80 -1.21 -0.61 -6.86
N LEU A 81 -0.85 -0.44 -8.12
CA LEU A 81 -1.30 -1.36 -9.17
C LEU A 81 -0.71 -2.74 -8.93
N PHE A 82 -1.53 -3.77 -8.96
CA PHE A 82 -1.09 -5.16 -8.94
C PHE A 82 -0.91 -5.68 -10.36
N GLU A 83 0.29 -6.13 -10.66
CA GLU A 83 0.61 -6.82 -11.89
C GLU A 83 0.84 -8.31 -11.62
N ARG A 84 0.91 -9.11 -12.66
CA ARG A 84 1.16 -10.55 -12.50
C ARG A 84 2.49 -10.78 -11.77
N ASN A 85 2.43 -11.38 -10.58
CA ASN A 85 3.57 -11.66 -9.71
C ASN A 85 4.31 -10.40 -9.20
N GLU A 86 3.70 -9.21 -9.27
CA GLU A 86 4.26 -7.97 -8.75
C GLU A 86 3.19 -7.18 -8.00
N LEU A 87 3.41 -7.00 -6.69
CA LEU A 87 2.49 -6.28 -5.79
C LEU A 87 2.85 -4.80 -5.63
N GLU A 88 4.02 -4.40 -6.07
CA GLU A 88 4.55 -3.05 -5.94
C GLU A 88 5.08 -2.58 -7.30
N SER A 89 4.15 -2.37 -8.24
CA SER A 89 4.50 -1.92 -9.59
C SER A 89 4.96 -0.45 -9.61
N ASN A 90 5.44 0.03 -10.73
CA ASN A 90 5.82 1.43 -10.89
C ASN A 90 4.60 2.36 -10.86
N LYS A 91 3.43 1.88 -11.35
CA LYS A 91 2.19 2.63 -11.34
C LYS A 91 1.57 2.60 -9.93
N LYS A 92 1.48 3.78 -9.31
CA LYS A 92 1.05 3.92 -7.91
C LYS A 92 0.51 5.31 -7.62
N ILE A 93 -0.30 5.42 -6.58
CA ILE A 93 -0.80 6.68 -6.04
C ILE A 93 -0.22 6.86 -4.65
N ILE A 94 0.48 7.96 -4.39
CA ILE A 94 1.03 8.30 -3.08
C ILE A 94 0.24 9.48 -2.53
N LEU A 95 -0.50 9.26 -1.43
CA LEU A 95 -1.41 10.25 -0.87
C LEU A 95 -0.71 11.36 -0.09
N SER A 96 0.34 11.02 0.66
CA SER A 96 1.15 11.96 1.45
C SER A 96 2.63 11.68 1.20
N PRO A 97 3.22 12.27 0.15
CA PRO A 97 4.64 12.07 -0.14
C PRO A 97 5.51 12.54 1.03
N GLY A 98 6.46 11.71 1.44
CA GLY A 98 7.43 12.05 2.46
C GLY A 98 8.46 13.08 1.99
N ALA A 99 9.40 13.41 2.88
CA ALA A 99 10.46 14.38 2.64
C ALA A 99 11.31 14.07 1.38
N ASN A 100 11.39 12.80 0.98
CA ASN A 100 12.11 12.37 -0.24
C ASN A 100 11.38 12.74 -1.54
N GLY A 101 10.17 13.30 -1.46
CA GLY A 101 9.44 13.85 -2.60
C GLY A 101 9.06 12.85 -3.68
N VAL A 102 9.13 11.54 -3.40
CA VAL A 102 8.68 10.50 -4.34
C VAL A 102 7.20 10.70 -4.61
N ARG A 103 6.87 10.89 -5.87
CA ARG A 103 5.48 11.03 -6.33
C ARG A 103 5.03 9.76 -7.00
N GLY A 104 3.73 9.46 -6.88
CA GLY A 104 3.13 8.40 -7.66
C GLY A 104 2.98 8.81 -9.12
N GLU A 105 2.85 7.84 -9.99
CA GLU A 105 2.64 8.01 -11.42
C GLU A 105 1.43 7.20 -11.91
N GLY A 106 0.73 7.76 -12.87
CA GLY A 106 -0.42 7.12 -13.51
C GLY A 106 -1.74 7.35 -12.77
N VAL A 107 -2.78 6.90 -13.42
CA VAL A 107 -4.17 6.93 -12.95
C VAL A 107 -4.79 5.56 -13.23
N PRO A 108 -5.79 5.12 -12.47
CA PRO A 108 -6.47 3.85 -12.72
C PRO A 108 -7.10 3.79 -14.13
N GLU A 109 -6.96 2.64 -14.75
CA GLU A 109 -7.53 2.32 -16.07
C GLU A 109 -8.41 1.09 -15.98
N VAL A 110 -9.29 0.92 -16.96
CA VAL A 110 -10.18 -0.25 -17.02
C VAL A 110 -9.37 -1.53 -17.21
N GLY A 111 -9.69 -2.58 -16.45
CA GLY A 111 -9.01 -3.87 -16.47
C GLY A 111 -7.89 -4.00 -15.43
N GLU A 112 -7.63 -2.98 -14.65
CA GLU A 112 -6.58 -2.99 -13.62
C GLU A 112 -7.09 -3.47 -12.25
N VAL A 113 -6.18 -4.04 -11.47
CA VAL A 113 -6.43 -4.44 -10.07
C VAL A 113 -5.49 -3.65 -9.17
N TRP A 114 -6.04 -3.01 -8.15
CA TRP A 114 -5.29 -2.13 -7.26
C TRP A 114 -5.41 -2.59 -5.80
N GLY A 115 -4.27 -2.59 -5.10
CA GLY A 115 -4.23 -2.66 -3.64
C GLY A 115 -4.28 -1.25 -3.07
N VAL A 116 -5.42 -0.91 -2.49
CA VAL A 116 -5.68 0.43 -1.94
C VAL A 116 -5.37 0.45 -0.46
N GLU A 117 -4.52 1.37 -0.05
CA GLU A 117 -4.21 1.63 1.35
C GLU A 117 -4.65 3.03 1.74
N MET A 118 -5.33 3.14 2.89
CA MET A 118 -5.64 4.39 3.56
C MET A 118 -5.11 4.35 4.97
N GLY A 119 -4.29 5.34 5.34
CA GLY A 119 -3.75 5.50 6.68
C GLY A 119 -3.97 6.91 7.20
N LEU A 120 -4.65 7.06 8.35
CA LEU A 120 -4.81 8.34 9.05
C LEU A 120 -4.26 8.25 10.47
N SER A 121 -3.76 9.37 10.98
CA SER A 121 -3.18 9.52 12.31
C SER A 121 -3.88 10.63 13.11
N LEU A 122 -3.98 10.43 14.41
CA LEU A 122 -4.32 11.50 15.37
C LEU A 122 -3.15 12.48 15.63
N GLY A 123 -1.92 12.06 15.27
CA GLY A 123 -0.71 12.88 15.38
C GLY A 123 -0.37 13.58 14.08
N SER A 124 0.92 13.88 13.88
CA SER A 124 1.42 14.60 12.70
C SER A 124 1.26 13.82 11.38
N GLY A 125 1.07 12.51 11.45
CA GLY A 125 1.09 11.62 10.29
C GLY A 125 2.48 11.34 9.73
N LYS A 126 3.54 11.96 10.27
CA LYS A 126 4.92 11.69 9.85
C LYS A 126 5.39 10.33 10.37
N CYS A 127 6.24 9.67 9.59
CA CYS A 127 6.79 8.38 9.94
C CYS A 127 8.25 8.47 10.39
N LYS A 128 8.64 7.57 11.28
CA LYS A 128 10.03 7.31 11.68
C LYS A 128 10.33 5.83 11.56
N ASP A 129 11.56 5.50 11.25
CA ASP A 129 12.03 4.12 11.32
C ASP A 129 12.08 3.67 12.78
N LEU A 130 11.61 2.45 13.02
CA LEU A 130 11.68 1.83 14.34
C LEU A 130 12.93 0.95 14.43
N ASP A 131 13.61 1.00 15.60
CA ASP A 131 14.75 0.15 15.89
C ASP A 131 14.30 -1.30 16.19
N HIS A 132 13.55 -1.87 15.27
CA HIS A 132 13.09 -3.25 15.33
C HIS A 132 13.59 -4.01 14.12
N ARG A 133 13.98 -5.26 14.36
CA ARG A 133 14.44 -6.11 13.28
C ARG A 133 13.31 -6.38 12.28
N ALA A 134 13.56 -6.10 11.01
CA ALA A 134 12.65 -6.46 9.94
C ALA A 134 12.46 -7.98 9.85
N THR A 135 11.21 -8.40 9.76
CA THR A 135 10.82 -9.82 9.69
C THR A 135 10.24 -10.19 8.34
N LEU A 136 9.73 -9.21 7.60
CA LEU A 136 9.10 -9.42 6.30
C LEU A 136 10.09 -9.15 5.17
N HIS A 137 10.08 -10.03 4.20
CA HIS A 137 10.93 -9.96 3.01
C HIS A 137 10.13 -10.31 1.77
N ARG A 138 10.60 -9.86 0.60
CA ARG A 138 10.04 -10.21 -0.71
C ARG A 138 11.17 -10.43 -1.71
N ARG A 139 11.00 -11.42 -2.58
CA ARG A 139 11.91 -11.58 -3.72
C ARG A 139 11.69 -10.45 -4.73
N THR A 140 12.78 -9.89 -5.23
CA THR A 140 12.79 -8.89 -6.31
C THR A 140 13.04 -9.55 -7.66
N ASN A 141 12.97 -8.77 -8.72
CA ASN A 141 13.34 -9.19 -10.08
C ASN A 141 14.86 -9.06 -10.34
N THR A 142 15.64 -8.62 -9.34
CA THR A 142 17.09 -8.49 -9.47
C THR A 142 17.76 -9.86 -9.53
N THR A 143 18.70 -10.01 -10.43
CA THR A 143 19.55 -11.20 -10.54
C THR A 143 20.92 -10.89 -9.95
N TYR A 144 21.38 -11.74 -9.02
CA TYR A 144 22.70 -11.64 -8.39
C TYR A 144 23.28 -13.03 -8.17
N ILE A 145 24.56 -13.20 -8.44
CA ILE A 145 25.26 -14.48 -8.23
C ILE A 145 25.64 -14.62 -6.75
N LEU A 146 24.83 -15.36 -6.01
CA LEU A 146 25.10 -15.64 -4.59
C LEU A 146 26.34 -16.52 -4.42
N LYS A 147 27.27 -16.07 -3.59
CA LYS A 147 28.55 -16.76 -3.33
C LYS A 147 28.39 -17.86 -2.28
N ARG A 148 27.58 -17.62 -1.25
CA ARG A 148 27.44 -18.55 -0.10
C ARG A 148 26.43 -19.66 -0.41
N PRO A 149 26.78 -20.95 -0.09
CA PRO A 149 25.84 -22.05 -0.23
C PRO A 149 24.55 -21.87 0.56
N SER A 150 24.65 -21.35 1.81
CA SER A 150 23.49 -21.06 2.64
C SER A 150 22.52 -20.06 1.99
N SER A 151 23.05 -19.00 1.35
CA SER A 151 22.22 -18.00 0.68
C SER A 151 21.50 -18.60 -0.54
N ARG A 152 22.19 -19.47 -1.31
CA ARG A 152 21.56 -20.18 -2.44
C ARG A 152 20.47 -21.14 -1.99
N GLN A 153 20.71 -21.89 -0.90
CA GLN A 153 19.71 -22.81 -0.35
C GLN A 153 18.47 -22.04 0.14
N THR A 154 18.68 -20.98 0.94
CA THR A 154 17.61 -20.13 1.44
C THR A 154 16.81 -19.50 0.30
N LEU A 155 17.48 -18.96 -0.73
CA LEU A 155 16.77 -18.39 -1.88
C LEU A 155 15.97 -19.45 -2.66
N SER A 156 16.52 -20.65 -2.82
CA SER A 156 15.82 -21.77 -3.49
C SER A 156 14.54 -22.15 -2.75
N GLU A 157 14.59 -22.21 -1.41
CA GLU A 157 13.41 -22.47 -0.58
C GLU A 157 12.37 -21.35 -0.71
N ILE A 158 12.80 -20.09 -0.65
CA ILE A 158 11.93 -18.92 -0.80
C ILE A 158 11.21 -18.95 -2.15
N VAL A 159 11.95 -19.19 -3.23
CA VAL A 159 11.36 -19.26 -4.60
C VAL A 159 10.32 -20.38 -4.69
N LYS A 160 10.61 -21.52 -4.09
CA LYS A 160 9.70 -22.68 -4.13
C LYS A 160 8.43 -22.45 -3.31
N LYS A 161 8.53 -21.83 -2.14
CA LYS A 161 7.40 -21.65 -1.21
C LYS A 161 6.56 -20.41 -1.50
N PHE A 162 7.20 -19.30 -1.85
CA PHE A 162 6.55 -17.97 -1.87
C PHE A 162 6.63 -17.28 -3.24
N GLY A 163 7.54 -17.70 -4.12
CA GLY A 163 7.72 -17.00 -5.40
C GLY A 163 8.12 -15.55 -5.22
N THR A 164 7.22 -14.62 -5.59
CA THR A 164 7.40 -13.16 -5.44
C THR A 164 6.53 -12.54 -4.34
N PHE A 165 5.80 -13.36 -3.59
CA PHE A 165 4.98 -12.87 -2.49
C PHE A 165 5.81 -12.54 -1.25
N ILE A 166 5.25 -11.69 -0.39
CA ILE A 166 5.85 -11.32 0.88
C ILE A 166 5.80 -12.53 1.82
N PHE A 167 6.88 -12.76 2.56
CA PHE A 167 7.01 -13.84 3.51
C PHE A 167 7.76 -13.39 4.78
N SER A 168 7.55 -14.14 5.87
CA SER A 168 8.33 -14.00 7.10
C SER A 168 9.39 -15.11 7.17
N LEU A 169 10.56 -14.81 7.73
CA LEU A 169 11.62 -15.81 7.94
C LEU A 169 11.15 -17.00 8.78
N ARG A 170 10.15 -16.83 9.64
CA ARG A 170 9.56 -17.89 10.45
C ARG A 170 8.78 -18.94 9.65
N GLN A 171 8.46 -18.65 8.38
CA GLN A 171 7.77 -19.58 7.50
C GLN A 171 8.73 -20.50 6.73
N LEU A 172 10.05 -20.29 6.89
CA LEU A 172 11.09 -21.16 6.33
C LEU A 172 11.36 -22.35 7.26
N ASP A 173 11.86 -23.45 6.71
CA ASP A 173 12.06 -24.71 7.44
C ASP A 173 13.07 -24.56 8.59
N ASP A 174 14.14 -23.79 8.39
CA ASP A 174 15.10 -23.42 9.43
C ASP A 174 15.27 -21.90 9.49
N GLU A 175 14.60 -21.27 10.46
CA GLU A 175 14.68 -19.82 10.67
C GLU A 175 16.10 -19.35 10.98
N LYS A 176 16.91 -20.16 11.69
CA LYS A 176 18.28 -19.76 12.07
C LYS A 176 19.20 -19.76 10.86
N ALA A 177 19.15 -20.79 10.05
CA ALA A 177 19.89 -20.87 8.78
C ALA A 177 19.41 -19.78 7.81
N ALA A 178 18.11 -19.54 7.73
CA ALA A 178 17.51 -18.48 6.90
C ALA A 178 18.03 -17.09 7.28
N LYS A 179 18.13 -16.77 8.58
CA LYS A 179 18.69 -15.48 9.05
C LYS A 179 20.13 -15.23 8.56
N VAL A 180 20.92 -16.28 8.39
CA VAL A 180 22.27 -16.18 7.83
C VAL A 180 22.22 -16.09 6.30
N GLY A 181 21.38 -16.90 5.67
CA GLY A 181 21.25 -16.95 4.21
C GLY A 181 20.70 -15.68 3.58
N VAL A 182 19.73 -15.01 4.23
CA VAL A 182 19.11 -13.78 3.69
C VAL A 182 20.05 -12.58 3.65
N VAL A 183 21.08 -12.52 4.47
CA VAL A 183 22.00 -11.37 4.56
C VAL A 183 22.62 -11.04 3.18
N GLU A 184 23.13 -12.06 2.49
CA GLU A 184 23.72 -11.86 1.16
C GLU A 184 22.63 -11.56 0.12
N CYS A 185 21.46 -12.21 0.22
CA CYS A 185 20.34 -11.96 -0.69
C CYS A 185 19.83 -10.50 -0.61
N VAL A 186 19.74 -9.94 0.59
CA VAL A 186 19.37 -8.54 0.80
C VAL A 186 20.45 -7.60 0.28
N ARG A 187 21.73 -7.86 0.60
CA ARG A 187 22.86 -7.05 0.10
C ARG A 187 22.99 -7.07 -1.42
N GLY A 188 22.69 -8.20 -2.04
CA GLY A 188 22.67 -8.36 -3.49
C GLY A 188 21.42 -7.83 -4.17
N GLY A 189 20.47 -7.28 -3.41
CA GLY A 189 19.21 -6.77 -3.93
C GLY A 189 18.22 -7.83 -4.41
N VAL A 190 18.52 -9.13 -4.24
CA VAL A 190 17.65 -10.25 -4.64
C VAL A 190 16.42 -10.35 -3.74
N LEU A 191 16.57 -9.94 -2.48
CA LEU A 191 15.48 -9.78 -1.52
C LEU A 191 15.37 -8.33 -1.10
N ARG A 192 14.15 -7.82 -1.07
CA ARG A 192 13.77 -6.59 -0.40
C ARG A 192 13.39 -6.93 1.04
N GLN A 193 13.88 -6.16 1.98
CA GLN A 193 13.53 -6.19 3.38
C GLN A 193 12.57 -5.04 3.68
N TYR A 194 11.53 -5.29 4.49
CA TYR A 194 10.58 -4.27 4.91
C TYR A 194 10.91 -3.83 6.32
N GLU A 195 11.46 -2.62 6.42
CA GLU A 195 11.80 -2.02 7.70
C GLU A 195 10.52 -1.60 8.43
N PRO A 196 10.39 -1.91 9.74
CA PRO A 196 9.28 -1.42 10.54
C PRO A 196 9.35 0.09 10.67
N SER A 197 8.22 0.73 10.44
CA SER A 197 8.05 2.16 10.66
C SER A 197 6.89 2.43 11.60
N GLY A 198 6.93 3.54 12.30
CA GLY A 198 5.89 4.00 13.19
C GLY A 198 5.62 5.48 13.02
N GLU A 199 4.50 5.93 13.55
CA GLU A 199 4.17 7.35 13.58
C GLU A 199 5.14 8.10 14.49
N LEU A 200 5.58 9.30 14.07
CA LEU A 200 6.64 10.08 14.73
C LEU A 200 6.31 10.39 16.18
N ASP A 201 5.07 10.80 16.44
CA ASP A 201 4.58 11.23 17.75
C ASP A 201 4.06 10.07 18.59
N ASN A 202 4.14 8.82 18.08
CA ASN A 202 3.55 7.60 18.64
C ASN A 202 2.02 7.71 18.87
N SER A 203 1.37 8.57 18.12
CA SER A 203 -0.08 8.73 18.14
C SER A 203 -0.79 7.54 17.50
N PRO A 204 -2.05 7.25 17.88
CA PRO A 204 -2.85 6.20 17.24
C PRO A 204 -2.99 6.42 15.74
N VAL A 205 -2.90 5.32 14.99
CA VAL A 205 -3.06 5.27 13.55
C VAL A 205 -4.15 4.27 13.20
N SER A 206 -5.06 4.64 12.31
CA SER A 206 -6.00 3.72 11.68
C SER A 206 -5.56 3.43 10.25
N ARG A 207 -5.60 2.15 9.87
CA ARG A 207 -5.29 1.70 8.50
C ARG A 207 -6.41 0.86 7.94
N LEU A 208 -6.76 1.11 6.70
CA LEU A 208 -7.71 0.32 5.93
C LEU A 208 -7.05 -0.15 4.64
N LEU A 209 -7.15 -1.45 4.38
CA LEU A 209 -6.63 -2.09 3.17
C LEU A 209 -7.81 -2.66 2.36
N THR A 210 -7.85 -2.33 1.09
CA THR A 210 -8.90 -2.78 0.17
C THR A 210 -8.28 -3.19 -1.15
N THR A 211 -8.79 -4.23 -1.78
CA THR A 211 -8.42 -4.58 -3.16
C THR A 211 -9.60 -4.29 -4.07
N ILE A 212 -9.36 -3.56 -5.15
CA ILE A 212 -10.39 -3.22 -6.14
C ILE A 212 -9.97 -3.66 -7.54
N GLY A 213 -10.95 -4.05 -8.35
CA GLY A 213 -10.78 -4.27 -9.79
C GLY A 213 -11.62 -3.25 -10.57
N THR A 214 -11.03 -2.58 -11.53
CA THR A 214 -11.70 -1.63 -12.43
C THR A 214 -12.18 -2.38 -13.69
N LEU A 215 -13.12 -3.31 -13.50
CA LEU A 215 -13.62 -4.16 -14.59
C LEU A 215 -14.78 -3.47 -15.30
N ALA A 216 -14.78 -3.51 -16.64
CA ALA A 216 -15.99 -3.17 -17.41
C ALA A 216 -17.03 -4.29 -17.21
N GLU A 217 -18.29 -3.93 -17.10
CA GLU A 217 -19.39 -4.90 -17.22
C GLU A 217 -19.34 -5.50 -18.64
N SER A 218 -19.42 -6.83 -18.72
CA SER A 218 -19.48 -7.59 -19.97
C SER A 218 -20.86 -7.51 -20.61
#